data_4482796c2af9600df90b964bf1467130
#
_entry.id   4482796c2af9600df90b964bf1467130
#
_cell.length_a   1.000
_cell.length_b   1.000
_cell.length_c   1.000
_cell.angle_alpha   90.00
_cell.angle_beta   90.00
_cell.angle_gamma   90.00
#
_symmetry.space_group_name_H-M   'P 1'
#
loop_
_entity.id
_entity.type
_entity.pdbx_description
1 polymer ?
#
loop_
_entity_poly.entity_id
_entity_poly.type
_entity_poly.pdbx_seq_one_letter_code
_entity_poly.pdbx_strand_id
1 'polypeptide(L)'
;MSVTNVTREELWAKQHLSCKNMDYAVWERDKSTLQKLSRINGGCSFVVDVYKGCYAYASTGFVDWLGYDRHKIETLEKQGDYLESRIHPHDRSQLEDLQVRLGKFIYNQPFEHRNDYCNVYSFRILNARGNYVR
;
A
#
# COMPACT_ATOMS: atom_id res chain seq x y z
N MET A 1 10.04 -6.10 28.84
CA MET A 1 10.57 -5.64 27.57
C MET A 1 9.69 -4.53 27.05
N SER A 2 10.23 -3.33 26.94
CA SER A 2 9.53 -2.27 26.26
C SER A 2 9.47 -2.61 24.77
N VAL A 3 8.28 -2.94 24.28
CA VAL A 3 8.02 -2.97 22.84
C VAL A 3 8.11 -1.52 22.40
N THR A 4 9.20 -1.15 21.76
CA THR A 4 9.31 0.13 21.08
C THR A 4 8.27 0.13 19.97
N ASN A 5 7.17 0.84 20.18
CA ASN A 5 6.14 1.04 19.17
C ASN A 5 6.70 1.96 18.07
N VAL A 6 7.44 1.37 17.16
CA VAL A 6 7.92 2.07 15.97
C VAL A 6 6.77 2.11 14.97
N THR A 7 6.43 3.29 14.48
CA THR A 7 5.42 3.42 13.44
C THR A 7 5.99 3.02 12.08
N ARG A 8 5.10 2.73 11.13
CA ARG A 8 5.46 2.43 9.75
C ARG A 8 6.24 3.59 9.11
N GLU A 9 5.79 4.81 9.35
CA GLU A 9 6.42 6.03 8.85
C GLU A 9 7.83 6.24 9.43
N GLU A 10 8.01 5.98 10.72
CA GLU A 10 9.32 6.01 11.37
C GLU A 10 10.27 4.95 10.78
N LEU A 11 9.75 3.76 10.49
CA LEU A 11 10.52 2.69 9.86
C LEU A 11 10.99 3.09 8.46
N TRP A 12 10.11 3.73 7.68
CA TRP A 12 10.44 4.23 6.35
C TRP A 12 11.47 5.35 6.41
N ALA A 13 11.33 6.28 7.34
CA ALA A 13 12.28 7.38 7.54
C ALA A 13 13.70 6.87 7.86
N LYS A 14 13.82 5.78 8.62
CA LYS A 14 15.11 5.16 8.95
C LYS A 14 15.86 4.59 7.74
N GLN A 15 15.19 4.37 6.62
CA GLN A 15 15.83 3.87 5.40
C GLN A 15 16.65 4.94 4.68
N HIS A 16 16.51 6.21 5.03
CA HIS A 16 17.23 7.35 4.44
C HIS A 16 17.19 7.33 2.91
N LEU A 17 16.02 7.04 2.36
CA LEU A 17 15.83 7.00 0.92
C LEU A 17 16.04 8.40 0.29
N SER A 18 16.55 8.41 -0.92
CA SER A 18 16.71 9.62 -1.73
C SER A 18 16.15 9.37 -3.13
N CYS A 19 16.00 10.43 -3.92
CA CYS A 19 15.58 10.30 -5.31
C CYS A 19 16.46 9.34 -6.11
N LYS A 20 17.73 9.21 -5.75
CA LYS A 20 18.67 8.28 -6.40
C LYS A 20 18.35 6.81 -6.17
N ASN A 21 17.65 6.49 -5.08
CA ASN A 21 17.24 5.13 -4.76
C ASN A 21 15.97 4.71 -5.49
N MET A 22 15.28 5.67 -6.12
CA MET A 22 13.98 5.46 -6.75
C MET A 22 14.12 5.49 -8.26
N ASP A 23 13.75 4.41 -8.92
CA ASP A 23 13.73 4.35 -10.37
C ASP A 23 12.30 4.60 -10.88
N TYR A 24 11.94 5.86 -11.01
CA TYR A 24 10.61 6.26 -11.47
C TYR A 24 10.37 5.93 -12.95
N ALA A 25 11.41 5.79 -13.76
CA ALA A 25 11.27 5.37 -15.15
C ALA A 25 10.79 3.91 -15.25
N VAL A 26 11.37 3.04 -14.42
CA VAL A 26 10.91 1.63 -14.30
C VAL A 26 9.48 1.61 -13.76
N TRP A 27 9.16 2.42 -12.76
CA TRP A 27 7.81 2.51 -12.21
C TRP A 27 6.77 2.91 -13.27
N GLU A 28 7.03 3.94 -14.07
CA GLU A 28 6.09 4.38 -15.11
C GLU A 28 5.86 3.29 -16.18
N ARG A 29 6.89 2.52 -16.50
CA ARG A 29 6.75 1.35 -17.39
C ARG A 29 5.90 0.26 -16.75
N ASP A 30 6.18 -0.10 -15.50
CA ASP A 30 5.52 -1.21 -14.80
C ASP A 30 4.08 -0.85 -14.40
N LYS A 31 3.79 0.42 -14.18
CA LYS A 31 2.44 0.93 -13.92
C LYS A 31 1.46 0.55 -15.03
N SER A 32 1.88 0.66 -16.30
CA SER A 32 1.07 0.25 -17.45
C SER A 32 0.72 -1.24 -17.39
N THR A 33 1.67 -2.09 -17.00
CA THR A 33 1.45 -3.52 -16.83
C THR A 33 0.46 -3.81 -15.71
N LEU A 34 0.59 -3.13 -14.57
CA LEU A 34 -0.34 -3.25 -13.45
C LEU A 34 -1.77 -2.87 -13.85
N GLN A 35 -1.93 -1.81 -14.62
CA GLN A 35 -3.24 -1.39 -15.13
C GLN A 35 -3.89 -2.46 -16.00
N LYS A 36 -3.11 -3.10 -16.86
CA LYS A 36 -3.60 -4.20 -17.70
C LYS A 36 -3.97 -5.43 -16.88
N LEU A 37 -3.13 -5.83 -15.93
CA LEU A 37 -3.39 -6.96 -15.06
C LEU A 37 -4.63 -6.75 -14.19
N SER A 38 -4.83 -5.55 -13.67
CA SER A 38 -6.00 -5.21 -12.86
C SER A 38 -7.31 -5.38 -13.64
N ARG A 39 -7.31 -5.08 -14.92
CA ARG A 39 -8.49 -5.28 -15.79
C ARG A 39 -8.82 -6.77 -15.99
N ILE A 40 -7.80 -7.61 -16.04
CA ILE A 40 -7.98 -9.06 -16.25
C ILE A 40 -8.44 -9.73 -14.95
N ASN A 41 -7.81 -9.40 -13.83
CA ASN A 41 -8.03 -10.07 -12.55
C ASN A 41 -9.25 -9.56 -11.79
N GLY A 42 -9.75 -8.37 -12.11
CA GLY A 42 -10.92 -7.78 -11.47
C GLY A 42 -10.75 -7.47 -9.99
N GLY A 43 -9.54 -7.42 -9.48
CA GLY A 43 -9.27 -7.13 -8.07
C GLY A 43 -8.97 -5.65 -7.79
N CYS A 44 -8.74 -5.35 -6.52
CA CYS A 44 -8.25 -4.06 -6.07
C CYS A 44 -6.76 -4.16 -5.77
N SER A 45 -5.97 -3.27 -6.33
CA SER A 45 -4.54 -3.18 -6.06
C SER A 45 -4.11 -1.73 -5.92
N PHE A 46 -3.11 -1.49 -5.09
CA PHE A 46 -2.52 -0.17 -4.91
C PHE A 46 -1.01 -0.29 -4.71
N VAL A 47 -0.32 0.80 -4.96
CA VAL A 47 1.13 0.90 -4.75
C VAL A 47 1.41 2.16 -3.94
N VAL A 48 2.28 2.04 -2.96
CA VAL A 48 2.72 3.15 -2.11
C VAL A 48 4.14 3.54 -2.51
N ASP A 49 4.34 4.84 -2.71
CA ASP A 49 5.67 5.41 -2.84
C ASP A 49 6.21 5.67 -1.42
N VAL A 50 7.11 4.81 -0.97
CA VAL A 50 7.68 4.88 0.39
C VAL A 50 8.55 6.12 0.57
N TYR A 51 9.21 6.58 -0.49
CA TYR A 51 10.04 7.78 -0.45
C TYR A 51 9.19 9.04 -0.24
N LYS A 52 8.10 9.18 -1.01
CA LYS A 52 7.18 10.32 -0.90
C LYS A 52 6.15 10.15 0.22
N GLY A 53 5.95 8.93 0.71
CA GLY A 53 4.95 8.63 1.74
C GLY A 53 3.51 8.79 1.24
N CYS A 54 3.25 8.49 -0.02
CA CYS A 54 1.92 8.63 -0.61
C CYS A 54 1.57 7.45 -1.52
N TYR A 55 0.30 7.37 -1.89
CA TYR A 55 -0.14 6.39 -2.89
C TYR A 55 0.33 6.80 -4.28
N ALA A 56 1.03 5.90 -4.96
CA ALA A 56 1.48 6.10 -6.33
C ALA A 56 0.45 5.62 -7.36
N TYR A 57 -0.40 4.65 -6.97
CA TYR A 57 -1.35 4.01 -7.87
C TYR A 57 -2.46 3.34 -7.09
N ALA A 58 -3.66 3.34 -7.65
CA ALA A 58 -4.76 2.47 -7.24
C ALA A 58 -5.54 2.03 -8.48
N SER A 59 -5.93 0.77 -8.49
CA SER A 59 -6.66 0.19 -9.63
C SER A 59 -8.11 0.63 -9.67
N THR A 60 -8.73 0.51 -10.85
CA THR A 60 -10.16 0.82 -11.05
C THR A 60 -11.08 -0.11 -10.26
N GLY A 61 -10.57 -1.24 -9.75
CA GLY A 61 -11.35 -2.15 -8.90
C GLY A 61 -11.96 -1.45 -7.68
N PHE A 62 -11.30 -0.44 -7.13
CA PHE A 62 -11.86 0.36 -6.05
C PHE A 62 -13.16 1.08 -6.44
N VAL A 63 -13.27 1.48 -7.69
CA VAL A 63 -14.50 2.09 -8.24
C VAL A 63 -15.50 1.01 -8.64
N ASP A 64 -15.05 0.01 -9.40
CA ASP A 64 -15.93 -0.99 -10.03
C ASP A 64 -16.48 -1.99 -9.02
N TRP A 65 -15.69 -2.37 -8.01
CA TRP A 65 -16.07 -3.37 -6.99
C TRP A 65 -16.56 -2.76 -5.69
N LEU A 66 -15.87 -1.73 -5.21
CA LEU A 66 -16.18 -1.11 -3.92
C LEU A 66 -17.10 0.10 -4.05
N GLY A 67 -17.28 0.61 -5.26
CA GLY A 67 -18.16 1.74 -5.53
C GLY A 67 -17.59 3.09 -5.11
N TYR A 68 -16.28 3.20 -4.89
CA TYR A 68 -15.68 4.46 -4.48
C TYR A 68 -15.74 5.51 -5.58
N ASP A 69 -15.70 6.77 -5.16
CA ASP A 69 -15.68 7.91 -6.09
C ASP A 69 -14.43 7.85 -6.98
N ARG A 70 -14.64 7.90 -8.30
CA ARG A 70 -13.55 7.80 -9.28
C ARG A 70 -12.51 8.88 -9.09
N HIS A 71 -12.93 10.11 -8.85
CA HIS A 71 -12.02 11.24 -8.67
C HIS A 71 -11.11 11.04 -7.44
N LYS A 72 -11.65 10.50 -6.34
CA LYS A 72 -10.85 10.20 -5.15
C LYS A 72 -9.79 9.15 -5.43
N ILE A 73 -10.11 8.13 -6.23
CA ILE A 73 -9.16 7.07 -6.57
C ILE A 73 -8.10 7.58 -7.56
N GLU A 74 -8.49 8.39 -8.53
CA GLU A 74 -7.55 8.97 -9.50
C GLU A 74 -6.60 10.01 -8.87
N THR A 75 -7.00 10.62 -7.77
CA THR A 75 -6.20 11.61 -7.02
C THR A 75 -5.76 11.10 -5.66
N LEU A 76 -5.63 9.78 -5.50
CA LEU A 76 -5.38 9.15 -4.22
C LEU A 76 -4.07 9.63 -3.56
N GLU A 77 -3.09 10.03 -4.35
CA GLU A 77 -1.85 10.64 -3.87
C GLU A 77 -2.07 11.90 -3.02
N LYS A 78 -3.21 12.58 -3.22
CA LYS A 78 -3.60 13.80 -2.51
C LYS A 78 -4.63 13.55 -1.40
N GLN A 79 -5.07 12.31 -1.24
CA GLN A 79 -6.16 11.96 -0.32
C GLN A 79 -5.66 11.46 1.05
N GLY A 80 -4.35 11.56 1.32
CA GLY A 80 -3.79 11.15 2.61
C GLY A 80 -4.02 9.67 2.90
N ASP A 81 -4.62 9.39 4.06
CA ASP A 81 -4.89 8.03 4.54
C ASP A 81 -6.27 7.49 4.12
N TYR A 82 -6.83 7.97 3.03
CA TYR A 82 -8.19 7.64 2.63
C TYR A 82 -8.47 6.13 2.59
N LEU A 83 -7.58 5.34 1.99
CA LEU A 83 -7.78 3.88 1.92
C LEU A 83 -7.68 3.23 3.31
N GLU A 84 -6.70 3.62 4.12
CA GLU A 84 -6.55 3.10 5.48
C GLU A 84 -7.77 3.43 6.34
N SER A 85 -8.36 4.60 6.15
CA SER A 85 -9.56 5.02 6.89
C SER A 85 -10.76 4.12 6.59
N ARG A 86 -10.76 3.43 5.45
CA ARG A 86 -11.83 2.51 5.04
C ARG A 86 -11.64 1.09 5.54
N ILE A 87 -10.47 0.74 6.05
CA ILE A 87 -10.20 -0.59 6.62
C ILE A 87 -10.87 -0.69 7.99
N HIS A 88 -11.47 -1.85 8.28
CA HIS A 88 -12.09 -2.08 9.59
C HIS A 88 -11.10 -1.76 10.72
N PRO A 89 -11.48 -0.99 11.76
CA PRO A 89 -10.53 -0.52 12.77
C PRO A 89 -9.71 -1.61 13.43
N HIS A 90 -10.32 -2.75 13.73
CA HIS A 90 -9.63 -3.90 14.32
C HIS A 90 -8.57 -4.47 13.37
N ASP A 91 -8.93 -4.64 12.11
CA ASP A 91 -8.02 -5.17 11.08
C ASP A 91 -6.91 -4.18 10.76
N ARG A 92 -7.21 -2.88 10.77
CA ARG A 92 -6.21 -1.83 10.54
C ARG A 92 -5.11 -1.86 11.59
N SER A 93 -5.46 -1.96 12.86
CA SER A 93 -4.47 -2.04 13.94
C SER A 93 -3.56 -3.26 13.78
N GLN A 94 -4.14 -4.42 13.48
CA GLN A 94 -3.37 -5.64 13.24
C GLN A 94 -2.49 -5.54 12.00
N LEU A 95 -3.02 -4.92 10.95
CA LEU A 95 -2.31 -4.75 9.68
C LEU A 95 -1.09 -3.84 9.84
N GLU A 96 -1.23 -2.72 10.54
CA GLU A 96 -0.12 -1.81 10.82
C GLU A 96 1.00 -2.51 11.60
N ASP A 97 0.64 -3.28 12.61
CA ASP A 97 1.57 -4.06 13.42
C ASP A 97 2.32 -5.10 12.58
N LEU A 98 1.57 -5.81 11.73
CA LEU A 98 2.13 -6.79 10.81
C LEU A 98 3.06 -6.13 9.79
N GLN A 99 2.68 -5.02 9.21
CA GLN A 99 3.50 -4.27 8.24
C GLN A 99 4.82 -3.80 8.85
N VAL A 100 4.81 -3.35 10.10
CA VAL A 100 6.04 -2.96 10.80
C VAL A 100 6.96 -4.16 11.02
N ARG A 101 6.42 -5.29 11.46
CA ARG A 101 7.20 -6.51 11.70
C ARG A 101 7.84 -7.04 10.41
N LEU A 102 7.04 -7.11 9.36
CA LEU A 102 7.51 -7.59 8.06
C LEU A 102 8.48 -6.61 7.41
N GLY A 103 8.23 -5.31 7.56
CA GLY A 103 9.15 -4.29 7.10
C GLY A 103 10.51 -4.39 7.77
N LYS A 104 10.56 -4.56 9.10
CA LYS A 104 11.82 -4.79 9.82
C LYS A 104 12.58 -6.02 9.30
N PHE A 105 11.86 -7.10 9.06
CA PHE A 105 12.46 -8.32 8.50
C PHE A 105 13.06 -8.07 7.11
N ILE A 106 12.30 -7.46 6.21
CA ILE A 106 12.73 -7.20 4.83
C ILE A 106 13.91 -6.22 4.79
N TYR A 107 13.85 -5.13 5.58
CA TYR A 107 14.92 -4.13 5.59
C TYR A 107 16.20 -4.62 6.25
N ASN A 108 16.15 -5.70 7.04
CA ASN A 108 17.33 -6.37 7.55
C ASN A 108 17.97 -7.35 6.56
N GLN A 109 17.29 -7.64 5.44
CA GLN A 109 17.87 -8.46 4.38
C GLN A 109 18.80 -7.63 3.50
N PRO A 110 19.81 -8.26 2.86
CA PRO A 110 20.62 -7.59 1.85
C PRO A 110 19.73 -6.97 0.78
N PHE A 111 20.11 -5.81 0.27
CA PHE A 111 19.30 -5.04 -0.68
C PHE A 111 18.86 -5.87 -1.89
N GLU A 112 19.78 -6.68 -2.43
CA GLU A 112 19.54 -7.55 -3.59
C GLU A 112 18.55 -8.68 -3.33
N HIS A 113 18.26 -9.01 -2.06
CA HIS A 113 17.33 -10.08 -1.67
C HIS A 113 15.99 -9.58 -1.18
N ARG A 114 15.78 -8.26 -1.09
CA ARG A 114 14.52 -7.70 -0.55
C ARG A 114 13.31 -8.04 -1.42
N ASN A 115 13.50 -8.16 -2.72
CA ASN A 115 12.42 -8.52 -3.66
C ASN A 115 12.09 -10.03 -3.68
N ASP A 116 12.85 -10.85 -2.96
CA ASP A 116 12.56 -12.29 -2.85
C ASP A 116 11.39 -12.57 -1.88
N TYR A 117 10.94 -11.57 -1.15
CA TYR A 117 9.89 -11.69 -0.15
C TYR A 117 8.65 -10.90 -0.55
N CYS A 118 7.49 -11.48 -0.30
CA CYS A 118 6.22 -10.77 -0.42
C CYS A 118 5.33 -11.08 0.78
N ASN A 119 4.42 -10.19 1.06
CA ASN A 119 3.46 -10.31 2.16
C ASN A 119 2.09 -10.61 1.59
N VAL A 120 1.39 -11.56 2.17
CA VAL A 120 0.00 -11.86 1.82
C VAL A 120 -0.84 -11.80 3.09
N TYR A 121 -1.84 -10.95 3.10
CA TYR A 121 -2.77 -10.82 4.20
C TYR A 121 -4.14 -10.40 3.68
N SER A 122 -5.18 -10.62 4.49
CA SER A 122 -6.54 -10.19 4.15
C SER A 122 -7.09 -9.28 5.25
N PHE A 123 -7.96 -8.38 4.86
CA PHE A 123 -8.63 -7.47 5.79
C PHE A 123 -10.02 -7.10 5.26
N ARG A 124 -10.85 -6.60 6.16
CA ARG A 124 -12.17 -6.07 5.82
C ARG A 124 -12.06 -4.59 5.46
N ILE A 125 -12.64 -4.22 4.34
CA ILE A 125 -12.69 -2.83 3.87
C ILE A 125 -14.14 -2.39 3.66
N LEU A 126 -14.44 -1.16 4.02
CA LEU A 126 -15.78 -0.59 3.90
C LEU A 126 -16.04 -0.17 2.45
N ASN A 127 -17.09 -0.72 1.84
CA ASN A 127 -17.50 -0.30 0.51
C ASN A 127 -18.32 1.00 0.55
N ALA A 128 -18.67 1.54 -0.59
CA ALA A 128 -19.45 2.78 -0.69
C ALA A 128 -20.88 2.66 -0.13
N ARG A 129 -21.39 1.43 0.01
CA ARG A 129 -22.73 1.16 0.56
C ARG A 129 -22.73 1.06 2.08
N GLY A 130 -21.59 1.17 2.74
CA GLY A 130 -21.47 1.06 4.18
C GLY A 130 -21.32 -0.36 4.72
N ASN A 131 -20.95 -1.33 3.87
CA ASN A 131 -20.72 -2.72 4.27
C ASN A 131 -19.23 -3.06 4.22
N TYR A 132 -18.77 -3.82 5.22
CA TYR A 132 -17.43 -4.38 5.20
C TYR A 132 -17.40 -5.63 4.32
N VAL A 133 -16.43 -5.67 3.41
CA VAL A 133 -16.17 -6.79 2.51
C VAL A 133 -14.71 -7.23 2.65
N ARG A 134 -14.43 -8.50 2.32
CA ARG A 134 -13.08 -9.05 2.41
C ARG A 134 -12.58 -9.46 1.04
#